data_284156a0c10f692f225a409a500c47f0
#
_entry.id   284156a0c10f692f225a409a500c47f0
#
_cell.length_a   1.000
_cell.length_b   1.000
_cell.length_c   1.000
_cell.angle_alpha   90.00
_cell.angle_beta   90.00
_cell.angle_gamma   90.00
#
_symmetry.space_group_name_H-M   'P 1'
#
loop_
_entity.id
_entity.type
_entity.pdbx_description
1 polymer ?
#
loop_
_entity_poly.entity_id
_entity_poly.type
_entity_poly.pdbx_seq_one_letter_code
_entity_poly.pdbx_strand_id
1 'polypeptide(L)'
;MRRFILLIFLCCLTLGISAQTAKEEIFENIHLSAANHYAYPDPDFKKTPPPSGYKPFYLSHYARHGSRYRVNPNDYKEPLRILCEAEKDGALTELGKNTLNLIDSLARMAEDRYGELTPLGARQHRGIAKRMYENFPEVFQGLTAVDARSTVVIRCILSMMAECLQLQSMNPKLQIKNDASYYDMYYM
;
A
#
# COMPACT_ATOMS: atom_id res chain seq x y z
N MET A 1 -16.49 21.09 -47.36
CA MET A 1 -16.70 19.61 -47.39
C MET A 1 -15.48 18.83 -46.86
N ARG A 2 -14.26 18.98 -47.36
CA ARG A 2 -13.08 18.20 -46.89
C ARG A 2 -12.81 18.31 -45.36
N ARG A 3 -12.95 19.49 -44.76
CA ARG A 3 -12.75 19.67 -43.28
C ARG A 3 -13.86 19.01 -42.44
N PHE A 4 -15.07 18.92 -42.97
CA PHE A 4 -16.18 18.26 -42.29
C PHE A 4 -16.04 16.73 -42.33
N ILE A 5 -15.54 16.18 -43.43
CA ILE A 5 -15.25 14.74 -43.57
C ILE A 5 -14.10 14.32 -42.62
N LEU A 6 -13.07 15.16 -42.44
CA LEU A 6 -11.96 14.91 -41.51
C LEU A 6 -12.42 14.91 -40.04
N LEU A 7 -13.36 15.80 -39.69
CA LEU A 7 -13.94 15.85 -38.33
C LEU A 7 -14.80 14.60 -38.03
N ILE A 8 -15.58 14.14 -39.00
CA ILE A 8 -16.40 12.92 -38.88
C ILE A 8 -15.48 11.70 -38.75
N PHE A 9 -14.40 11.63 -39.54
CA PHE A 9 -13.43 10.54 -39.49
C PHE A 9 -12.69 10.52 -38.13
N LEU A 10 -12.33 11.67 -37.55
CA LEU A 10 -11.72 11.81 -36.24
C LEU A 10 -12.68 11.41 -35.12
N CYS A 11 -13.97 11.78 -35.20
CA CYS A 11 -15.00 11.33 -34.26
C CYS A 11 -15.28 9.82 -34.34
N CYS A 12 -15.24 9.23 -35.55
CA CYS A 12 -15.42 7.77 -35.69
C CYS A 12 -14.24 6.96 -35.16
N LEU A 13 -13.02 7.50 -35.19
CA LEU A 13 -11.84 6.86 -34.61
C LEU A 13 -11.89 6.82 -33.07
N THR A 14 -12.59 7.75 -32.41
CA THR A 14 -12.75 7.77 -30.95
C THR A 14 -13.85 6.84 -30.45
N LEU A 15 -14.77 6.40 -31.26
CA LEU A 15 -15.86 5.48 -30.89
C LEU A 15 -15.44 4.02 -30.81
N GLY A 16 -14.20 3.69 -31.18
CA GLY A 16 -13.65 2.33 -31.12
C GLY A 16 -12.79 2.04 -29.91
N ILE A 17 -12.60 3.00 -28.98
CA ILE A 17 -11.87 2.76 -27.73
C ILE A 17 -12.86 2.12 -26.74
N SER A 18 -12.96 0.81 -26.78
CA SER A 18 -13.62 0.04 -25.74
C SER A 18 -12.71 0.09 -24.51
N ALA A 19 -13.07 0.92 -23.54
CA ALA A 19 -12.40 0.86 -22.24
C ALA A 19 -12.72 -0.49 -21.61
N GLN A 20 -11.69 -1.23 -21.23
CA GLN A 20 -11.85 -2.47 -20.46
C GLN A 20 -12.68 -2.14 -19.22
N THR A 21 -13.67 -2.97 -18.92
CA THR A 21 -14.53 -2.75 -17.74
C THR A 21 -13.83 -3.23 -16.49
N ALA A 22 -14.08 -2.57 -15.36
CA ALA A 22 -13.54 -2.99 -14.05
C ALA A 22 -13.88 -4.45 -13.72
N LYS A 23 -15.01 -4.96 -14.23
CA LYS A 23 -15.41 -6.37 -14.09
C LYS A 23 -14.46 -7.31 -14.82
N GLU A 24 -14.06 -6.98 -16.03
CA GLU A 24 -13.12 -7.79 -16.83
C GLU A 24 -11.75 -7.79 -16.20
N GLU A 25 -11.25 -6.62 -15.76
CA GLU A 25 -9.97 -6.50 -15.05
C GLU A 25 -9.94 -7.33 -13.76
N ILE A 26 -11.03 -7.28 -12.94
CA ILE A 26 -11.15 -8.08 -11.72
C ILE A 26 -11.24 -9.57 -12.03
N PHE A 27 -11.90 -9.94 -13.13
CA PHE A 27 -12.00 -11.36 -13.55
C PHE A 27 -10.64 -11.92 -13.96
N GLU A 28 -9.81 -11.12 -14.64
CA GLU A 28 -8.44 -11.49 -14.99
C GLU A 28 -7.51 -11.51 -13.76
N ASN A 29 -7.72 -10.59 -12.82
CA ASN A 29 -6.91 -10.49 -11.61
C ASN A 29 -7.78 -10.18 -10.39
N ILE A 30 -8.21 -11.22 -9.68
CA ILE A 30 -9.09 -11.12 -8.51
C ILE A 30 -8.53 -10.20 -7.40
N HIS A 31 -7.20 -10.01 -7.33
CA HIS A 31 -6.58 -9.11 -6.35
C HIS A 31 -7.00 -7.66 -6.50
N LEU A 32 -7.41 -7.24 -7.71
CA LEU A 32 -7.93 -5.89 -7.95
C LEU A 32 -9.23 -5.61 -7.18
N SER A 33 -10.00 -6.66 -6.85
CA SER A 33 -11.22 -6.52 -6.02
C SER A 33 -10.91 -6.07 -4.59
N ALA A 34 -9.71 -6.29 -4.10
CA ALA A 34 -9.31 -5.93 -2.74
C ALA A 34 -9.11 -4.41 -2.56
N ALA A 35 -9.04 -3.64 -3.66
CA ALA A 35 -8.85 -2.18 -3.64
C ALA A 35 -7.73 -1.77 -2.66
N ASN A 36 -8.05 -0.90 -1.69
CA ASN A 36 -7.10 -0.44 -0.69
C ASN A 36 -6.77 -1.44 0.43
N HIS A 37 -7.35 -2.64 0.39
CA HIS A 37 -7.03 -3.75 1.30
C HIS A 37 -5.97 -4.69 0.71
N TYR A 38 -5.65 -4.54 -0.57
CA TYR A 38 -4.55 -5.28 -1.17
C TYR A 38 -3.24 -4.85 -0.54
N ALA A 39 -2.44 -5.85 -0.14
CA ALA A 39 -1.14 -5.57 0.45
C ALA A 39 -0.24 -4.87 -0.58
N TYR A 40 0.52 -3.87 -0.14
CA TYR A 40 1.46 -3.16 -1.01
C TYR A 40 2.40 -4.17 -1.69
N PRO A 41 2.40 -4.25 -3.02
CA PRO A 41 3.25 -5.20 -3.75
C PRO A 41 4.70 -4.78 -3.68
N ASP A 42 5.60 -5.72 -3.95
CA ASP A 42 7.00 -5.42 -4.25
C ASP A 42 7.11 -5.20 -5.76
N PRO A 43 7.11 -3.96 -6.24
CA PRO A 43 7.05 -3.69 -7.67
C PRO A 43 8.38 -4.02 -8.34
N ASP A 44 8.33 -4.86 -9.35
CA ASP A 44 9.44 -5.08 -10.28
C ASP A 44 9.32 -4.08 -11.44
N PHE A 45 9.97 -2.93 -11.29
CA PHE A 45 10.02 -1.93 -12.36
C PHE A 45 11.46 -1.57 -12.73
N LYS A 46 11.69 -1.37 -14.02
CA LYS A 46 12.97 -0.87 -14.49
C LYS A 46 13.01 0.65 -14.36
N LYS A 47 13.96 1.13 -13.58
CA LYS A 47 14.20 2.57 -13.42
C LYS A 47 14.60 3.18 -14.78
N THR A 48 13.91 4.24 -15.18
CA THR A 48 14.35 5.06 -16.31
C THR A 48 15.59 5.87 -15.91
N PRO A 49 16.69 5.79 -16.66
CA PRO A 49 17.88 6.58 -16.35
C PRO A 49 17.58 8.08 -16.44
N PRO A 50 18.23 8.92 -15.62
CA PRO A 50 18.07 10.35 -15.73
C PRO A 50 18.62 10.85 -17.08
N PRO A 51 18.13 11.99 -17.59
CA PRO A 51 18.71 12.64 -18.75
C PRO A 51 20.21 12.94 -18.55
N SER A 52 20.98 12.97 -19.65
CA SER A 52 22.41 13.28 -19.58
C SER A 52 22.67 14.62 -18.87
N GLY A 53 23.60 14.64 -17.93
CA GLY A 53 23.96 15.83 -17.15
C GLY A 53 23.08 16.09 -15.92
N TYR A 54 22.03 15.30 -15.67
CA TYR A 54 21.18 15.41 -14.49
C TYR A 54 21.49 14.32 -13.47
N LYS A 55 21.41 14.70 -12.19
CA LYS A 55 21.55 13.77 -11.05
C LYS A 55 20.40 14.00 -10.06
N PRO A 56 19.85 12.97 -9.46
CA PRO A 56 18.92 13.11 -8.34
C PRO A 56 19.61 13.86 -7.18
N PHE A 57 18.96 14.87 -6.62
CA PHE A 57 19.47 15.62 -5.46
C PHE A 57 18.45 15.74 -4.33
N TYR A 58 17.20 15.41 -4.59
CA TYR A 58 16.10 15.47 -3.65
C TYR A 58 15.09 14.37 -3.93
N LEU A 59 14.50 13.80 -2.87
CA LEU A 59 13.43 12.82 -2.95
C LEU A 59 12.32 13.25 -2.00
N SER A 60 11.11 13.40 -2.54
CA SER A 60 9.90 13.58 -1.75
C SER A 60 9.10 12.28 -1.79
N HIS A 61 8.74 11.78 -0.62
CA HIS A 61 7.98 10.55 -0.47
C HIS A 61 6.72 10.80 0.35
N TYR A 62 5.57 10.42 -0.20
CA TYR A 62 4.29 10.44 0.49
C TYR A 62 3.71 9.03 0.48
N ALA A 63 3.41 8.50 1.65
CA ALA A 63 2.94 7.13 1.79
C ALA A 63 1.73 7.03 2.72
N ARG A 64 0.94 6.00 2.50
CA ARG A 64 -0.06 5.51 3.45
C ARG A 64 0.65 4.58 4.45
N HIS A 65 0.09 4.43 5.66
CA HIS A 65 0.53 3.39 6.60
C HIS A 65 0.55 2.00 5.95
N GLY A 66 1.41 1.10 6.41
CA GLY A 66 1.50 -0.28 5.97
C GLY A 66 0.28 -1.12 6.35
N SER A 67 0.31 -2.40 5.98
CA SER A 67 -0.75 -3.34 6.32
C SER A 67 -1.03 -3.33 7.82
N ARG A 68 -2.32 -3.25 8.18
CA ARG A 68 -2.81 -3.15 9.56
C ARG A 68 -3.92 -4.14 9.84
N TYR A 69 -4.16 -4.43 11.10
CA TYR A 69 -5.39 -5.09 11.52
C TYR A 69 -6.62 -4.21 11.22
N ARG A 70 -7.76 -4.84 11.00
CA ARG A 70 -9.03 -4.11 10.79
C ARG A 70 -9.32 -3.27 12.03
N VAL A 71 -9.90 -2.08 11.82
CA VAL A 71 -10.20 -1.15 12.93
C VAL A 71 -11.45 -1.60 13.69
N ASN A 72 -12.45 -2.11 12.95
CA ASN A 72 -13.69 -2.55 13.56
C ASN A 72 -13.60 -4.04 13.94
N PRO A 73 -13.75 -4.39 15.23
CA PRO A 73 -13.77 -5.79 15.66
C PRO A 73 -14.79 -6.67 14.94
N ASN A 74 -15.93 -6.09 14.54
CA ASN A 74 -16.97 -6.82 13.84
C ASN A 74 -16.55 -7.31 12.45
N ASP A 75 -15.53 -6.70 11.85
CA ASP A 75 -14.96 -7.19 10.58
C ASP A 75 -14.35 -8.60 10.71
N TYR A 76 -14.05 -9.05 11.94
CA TYR A 76 -13.62 -10.41 12.27
C TYR A 76 -14.75 -11.23 12.90
N LYS A 77 -15.45 -10.65 13.86
CA LYS A 77 -16.43 -11.39 14.70
C LYS A 77 -17.63 -11.85 13.89
N GLU A 78 -18.13 -11.01 12.99
CA GLU A 78 -19.36 -11.34 12.24
C GLU A 78 -19.16 -12.47 11.21
N PRO A 79 -18.11 -12.46 10.36
CA PRO A 79 -17.82 -13.61 9.50
C PRO A 79 -17.55 -14.89 10.28
N LEU A 80 -16.85 -14.79 11.43
CA LEU A 80 -16.59 -15.93 12.29
C LEU A 80 -17.88 -16.52 12.85
N ARG A 81 -18.80 -15.68 13.35
CA ARG A 81 -20.10 -16.10 13.87
C ARG A 81 -20.91 -16.86 12.81
N ILE A 82 -21.01 -16.29 11.60
CA ILE A 82 -21.78 -16.91 10.48
C ILE A 82 -21.19 -18.28 10.11
N LEU A 83 -19.88 -18.38 10.01
CA LEU A 83 -19.22 -19.64 9.63
C LEU A 83 -19.32 -20.69 10.75
N CYS A 84 -19.24 -20.29 12.02
CA CYS A 84 -19.45 -21.20 13.15
C CYS A 84 -20.89 -21.74 13.22
N GLU A 85 -21.89 -20.91 12.89
CA GLU A 85 -23.27 -21.35 12.79
C GLU A 85 -23.45 -22.34 11.64
N ALA A 86 -22.93 -22.02 10.45
CA ALA A 86 -22.99 -22.95 9.31
C ALA A 86 -22.24 -24.26 9.56
N GLU A 87 -21.16 -24.26 10.35
CA GLU A 87 -20.47 -25.48 10.76
C GLU A 87 -21.35 -26.36 11.69
N LYS A 88 -22.00 -25.74 12.67
CA LYS A 88 -22.94 -26.47 13.57
C LYS A 88 -24.09 -27.13 12.81
N ASP A 89 -24.56 -26.48 11.75
CA ASP A 89 -25.63 -26.98 10.89
C ASP A 89 -25.12 -27.99 9.84
N GLY A 90 -23.84 -28.32 9.82
CA GLY A 90 -23.22 -29.21 8.83
C GLY A 90 -23.25 -28.68 7.39
N ALA A 91 -23.41 -27.35 7.22
CA ALA A 91 -23.62 -26.71 5.92
C ALA A 91 -22.29 -26.24 5.26
N LEU A 92 -21.12 -26.41 5.90
CA LEU A 92 -19.84 -26.01 5.34
C LEU A 92 -19.31 -27.04 4.34
N THR A 93 -18.87 -26.54 3.18
CA THR A 93 -17.98 -27.28 2.27
C THR A 93 -16.56 -27.35 2.84
N GLU A 94 -15.66 -28.13 2.24
CA GLU A 94 -14.24 -28.13 2.63
C GLU A 94 -13.59 -26.75 2.51
N LEU A 95 -13.95 -25.98 1.48
CA LEU A 95 -13.52 -24.58 1.36
C LEU A 95 -14.06 -23.73 2.53
N GLY A 96 -15.31 -23.94 2.92
CA GLY A 96 -15.93 -23.25 4.05
C GLY A 96 -15.20 -23.53 5.36
N LYS A 97 -14.84 -24.78 5.65
CA LYS A 97 -14.08 -25.17 6.84
C LYS A 97 -12.67 -24.53 6.85
N ASN A 98 -11.97 -24.56 5.70
CA ASN A 98 -10.67 -23.92 5.57
C ASN A 98 -10.77 -22.40 5.79
N THR A 99 -11.83 -21.77 5.28
CA THR A 99 -12.12 -20.35 5.48
C THR A 99 -12.40 -20.03 6.94
N LEU A 100 -13.19 -20.85 7.63
CA LEU A 100 -13.47 -20.71 9.06
C LEU A 100 -12.17 -20.73 9.88
N ASN A 101 -11.30 -21.72 9.66
CA ASN A 101 -10.01 -21.85 10.35
C ASN A 101 -9.12 -20.62 10.11
N LEU A 102 -9.11 -20.10 8.89
CA LEU A 102 -8.33 -18.91 8.54
C LEU A 102 -8.85 -17.66 9.24
N ILE A 103 -10.18 -17.44 9.22
CA ILE A 103 -10.82 -16.29 9.87
C ILE A 103 -10.66 -16.36 11.38
N ASP A 104 -10.82 -17.53 12.01
CA ASP A 104 -10.59 -17.73 13.44
C ASP A 104 -9.14 -17.36 13.82
N SER A 105 -8.18 -17.84 13.06
CA SER A 105 -6.76 -17.50 13.26
C SER A 105 -6.51 -15.98 13.14
N LEU A 106 -7.11 -15.33 12.14
CA LEU A 106 -6.98 -13.88 11.96
C LEU A 106 -7.66 -13.11 13.09
N ALA A 107 -8.83 -13.56 13.56
CA ALA A 107 -9.54 -12.94 14.67
C ALA A 107 -8.73 -12.98 15.97
N ARG A 108 -8.13 -14.14 16.29
CA ARG A 108 -7.24 -14.29 17.47
C ARG A 108 -5.98 -13.40 17.36
N MET A 109 -5.38 -13.33 16.18
CA MET A 109 -4.21 -12.47 15.96
C MET A 109 -4.54 -10.98 16.09
N ALA A 110 -5.79 -10.60 15.80
CA ALA A 110 -6.24 -9.22 15.83
C ALA A 110 -6.83 -8.79 17.19
N GLU A 111 -7.06 -9.73 18.09
CA GLU A 111 -7.64 -9.45 19.42
C GLU A 111 -6.78 -8.42 20.15
N ASP A 112 -7.43 -7.38 20.67
CA ASP A 112 -6.83 -6.22 21.35
C ASP A 112 -5.81 -5.42 20.52
N ARG A 113 -5.73 -5.70 19.20
CA ARG A 113 -4.79 -5.06 18.26
C ARG A 113 -5.49 -4.36 17.09
N TYR A 114 -6.75 -4.03 17.25
CA TYR A 114 -7.55 -3.44 16.18
C TYR A 114 -6.98 -2.09 15.69
N GLY A 115 -6.74 -2.01 14.39
CA GLY A 115 -6.17 -0.83 13.76
C GLY A 115 -4.67 -0.64 13.92
N GLU A 116 -3.97 -1.54 14.61
CA GLU A 116 -2.51 -1.50 14.75
C GLU A 116 -1.78 -1.94 13.47
N LEU A 117 -0.57 -1.45 13.30
CA LEU A 117 0.32 -1.89 12.23
C LEU A 117 0.70 -3.36 12.41
N THR A 118 0.57 -4.16 11.34
CA THR A 118 1.02 -5.56 11.37
C THR A 118 2.54 -5.66 11.16
N PRO A 119 3.16 -6.79 11.54
CA PRO A 119 4.56 -7.07 11.16
C PRO A 119 4.80 -7.01 9.65
N LEU A 120 3.81 -7.40 8.84
CA LEU A 120 3.85 -7.24 7.38
C LEU A 120 3.93 -5.76 7.00
N GLY A 121 3.09 -4.90 7.60
CA GLY A 121 3.11 -3.46 7.35
C GLY A 121 4.46 -2.82 7.62
N ALA A 122 5.11 -3.20 8.72
CA ALA A 122 6.45 -2.72 9.04
C ALA A 122 7.50 -3.21 8.00
N ARG A 123 7.40 -4.46 7.54
CA ARG A 123 8.29 -4.98 6.47
C ARG A 123 8.07 -4.26 5.14
N GLN A 124 6.83 -3.93 4.79
CA GLN A 124 6.53 -3.16 3.57
C GLN A 124 7.26 -1.82 3.57
N HIS A 125 7.20 -1.08 4.67
CA HIS A 125 7.87 0.22 4.79
C HIS A 125 9.39 0.10 4.78
N ARG A 126 9.96 -0.92 5.42
CA ARG A 126 11.40 -1.21 5.29
C ARG A 126 11.78 -1.50 3.84
N GLY A 127 10.96 -2.27 3.12
CA GLY A 127 11.18 -2.56 1.70
C GLY A 127 11.12 -1.30 0.83
N ILE A 128 10.17 -0.40 1.09
CA ILE A 128 10.08 0.90 0.40
C ILE A 128 11.36 1.71 0.64
N ALA A 129 11.76 1.88 1.89
CA ALA A 129 12.98 2.62 2.24
C ALA A 129 14.23 2.04 1.60
N LYS A 130 14.35 0.71 1.60
CA LYS A 130 15.45 0.00 0.93
C LYS A 130 15.49 0.33 -0.56
N ARG A 131 14.36 0.22 -1.26
CA ARG A 131 14.27 0.54 -2.69
C ARG A 131 14.56 2.01 -2.99
N MET A 132 14.09 2.94 -2.15
CA MET A 132 14.44 4.36 -2.29
C MET A 132 15.95 4.57 -2.22
N TYR A 133 16.60 3.98 -1.23
CA TYR A 133 18.05 4.08 -1.05
C TYR A 133 18.81 3.45 -2.21
N GLU A 134 18.44 2.26 -2.65
CA GLU A 134 19.10 1.53 -3.73
C GLU A 134 18.89 2.19 -5.10
N ASN A 135 17.73 2.80 -5.33
CA ASN A 135 17.44 3.47 -6.59
C ASN A 135 17.97 4.89 -6.69
N PHE A 136 18.16 5.57 -5.56
CA PHE A 136 18.61 6.97 -5.51
C PHE A 136 19.74 7.17 -4.49
N PRO A 137 20.83 6.40 -4.60
CA PRO A 137 21.91 6.45 -3.60
C PRO A 137 22.52 7.84 -3.48
N GLU A 138 22.50 8.64 -4.54
CA GLU A 138 23.03 10.01 -4.55
C GLU A 138 22.32 10.92 -3.55
N VAL A 139 21.02 10.68 -3.31
CA VAL A 139 20.20 11.47 -2.38
C VAL A 139 20.52 11.14 -0.93
N PHE A 140 20.97 9.92 -0.65
CA PHE A 140 21.17 9.41 0.72
C PHE A 140 22.64 9.33 1.16
N GLN A 141 23.56 10.00 0.43
CA GLN A 141 24.99 9.95 0.74
C GLN A 141 25.40 10.89 1.87
N GLY A 142 26.38 10.47 2.68
CA GLY A 142 27.00 11.31 3.69
C GLY A 142 26.05 11.75 4.81
N LEU A 143 26.09 13.04 5.13
CA LEU A 143 25.30 13.67 6.21
C LEU A 143 23.93 14.20 5.74
N THR A 144 23.31 13.56 4.78
CA THR A 144 22.01 14.00 4.25
C THR A 144 20.94 14.10 5.34
N ALA A 145 20.22 15.22 5.35
CA ALA A 145 19.09 15.44 6.24
C ALA A 145 17.83 14.76 5.69
N VAL A 146 17.11 14.08 6.57
CA VAL A 146 15.80 13.49 6.29
C VAL A 146 14.78 14.10 7.26
N ASP A 147 13.80 14.83 6.73
CA ASP A 147 12.66 15.33 7.52
C ASP A 147 11.47 14.40 7.30
N ALA A 148 11.15 13.60 8.32
CA ALA A 148 10.09 12.60 8.28
C ALA A 148 8.93 13.02 9.17
N ARG A 149 7.73 13.11 8.60
CA ARG A 149 6.53 13.55 9.29
C ARG A 149 5.40 12.53 9.17
N SER A 150 4.59 12.43 10.21
CA SER A 150 3.46 11.52 10.27
C SER A 150 2.25 12.20 10.91
N THR A 151 1.07 11.67 10.60
CA THR A 151 -0.12 11.92 11.44
C THR A 151 0.10 11.35 12.84
N VAL A 152 -0.68 11.80 13.83
CA VAL A 152 -0.60 11.31 15.23
C VAL A 152 -1.16 9.90 15.42
N VAL A 153 -1.56 9.24 14.36
CA VAL A 153 -2.09 7.87 14.40
C VAL A 153 -0.94 6.88 14.56
N ILE A 154 -0.97 6.06 15.60
CA ILE A 154 0.14 5.16 15.98
C ILE A 154 0.67 4.32 14.81
N ARG A 155 -0.22 3.71 14.02
CA ARG A 155 0.22 2.90 12.85
C ARG A 155 0.96 3.71 11.78
N CYS A 156 0.62 5.01 11.63
CA CYS A 156 1.31 5.90 10.70
C CYS A 156 2.70 6.26 11.24
N ILE A 157 2.80 6.59 12.53
CA ILE A 157 4.08 6.84 13.20
C ILE A 157 4.99 5.61 13.09
N LEU A 158 4.48 4.41 13.38
CA LEU A 158 5.25 3.18 13.28
C LEU A 158 5.67 2.84 11.85
N SER A 159 4.86 3.20 10.85
CA SER A 159 5.22 3.05 9.43
C SER A 159 6.38 3.99 9.06
N MET A 160 6.29 5.25 9.41
CA MET A 160 7.37 6.24 9.26
C MET A 160 8.65 5.77 9.96
N MET A 161 8.54 5.32 11.20
CA MET A 161 9.70 4.82 11.96
C MET A 161 10.34 3.59 11.31
N ALA A 162 9.54 2.69 10.73
CA ALA A 162 10.07 1.53 10.01
C ALA A 162 10.91 1.93 8.79
N GLU A 163 10.51 2.96 8.05
CA GLU A 163 11.30 3.54 6.95
C GLU A 163 12.58 4.20 7.47
N CYS A 164 12.45 5.07 8.47
CA CYS A 164 13.58 5.80 9.04
C CYS A 164 14.65 4.87 9.60
N LEU A 165 14.26 3.84 10.34
CA LEU A 165 15.18 2.83 10.87
C LEU A 165 15.89 2.05 9.76
N GLN A 166 15.18 1.74 8.67
CA GLN A 166 15.78 1.08 7.51
C GLN A 166 16.81 1.99 6.84
N LEU A 167 16.46 3.25 6.57
CA LEU A 167 17.40 4.22 6.01
C LEU A 167 18.62 4.41 6.92
N GLN A 168 18.41 4.55 8.22
CA GLN A 168 19.50 4.70 9.21
C GLN A 168 20.42 3.47 9.24
N SER A 169 19.86 2.26 9.06
CA SER A 169 20.67 1.03 9.00
C SER A 169 21.55 0.96 7.75
N MET A 170 21.11 1.58 6.63
CA MET A 170 21.84 1.60 5.38
C MET A 170 22.89 2.73 5.32
N ASN A 171 22.60 3.87 5.96
CA ASN A 171 23.56 4.94 6.17
C ASN A 171 23.44 5.55 7.58
N PRO A 172 24.27 5.11 8.53
CA PRO A 172 24.24 5.63 9.91
C PRO A 172 24.56 7.14 10.03
N LYS A 173 25.07 7.79 8.98
CA LYS A 173 25.39 9.22 8.97
C LYS A 173 24.18 10.09 8.61
N LEU A 174 23.06 9.53 8.22
CA LEU A 174 21.85 10.30 7.94
C LEU A 174 21.37 11.05 9.18
N GLN A 175 21.05 12.32 8.99
CA GLN A 175 20.47 13.17 10.03
C GLN A 175 18.94 13.11 9.93
N ILE A 176 18.33 12.12 10.59
CA ILE A 176 16.89 11.89 10.53
C ILE A 176 16.22 12.66 11.66
N LYS A 177 15.30 13.55 11.29
CA LYS A 177 14.37 14.22 12.18
C LYS A 177 12.97 13.63 11.98
N ASN A 178 12.39 13.14 13.07
CA ASN A 178 11.02 12.59 13.09
C ASN A 178 10.09 13.54 13.82
N ASP A 179 8.90 13.74 13.27
CA ASP A 179 7.83 14.49 13.92
C ASP A 179 6.47 13.85 13.63
N ALA A 180 5.53 14.01 14.58
CA ALA A 180 4.15 13.63 14.42
C ALA A 180 3.28 14.60 15.23
N SER A 181 2.52 15.45 14.57
CA SER A 181 1.74 16.49 15.21
C SER A 181 0.38 16.69 14.56
N TYR A 182 -0.56 17.26 15.31
CA TYR A 182 -1.85 17.70 14.72
C TYR A 182 -1.65 18.84 13.71
N TYR A 183 -0.61 19.64 13.88
CA TYR A 183 -0.28 20.70 12.93
C TYR A 183 0.08 20.12 11.55
N ASP A 184 0.92 19.08 11.52
CA ASP A 184 1.32 18.43 10.27
C ASP A 184 0.14 17.74 9.58
N MET A 185 -0.88 17.29 10.33
CA MET A 185 -2.08 16.67 9.76
C MET A 185 -2.90 17.58 8.84
N TYR A 186 -2.71 18.88 8.91
CA TYR A 186 -3.35 19.82 8.00
C TYR A 186 -2.83 19.67 6.55
N TYR A 187 -1.61 19.16 6.39
CA TYR A 187 -0.90 19.05 5.10
C TYR A 187 -0.83 17.62 4.57
N MET A 188 -1.43 16.63 5.27
CA MET A 188 -1.32 15.20 4.94
C MET A 188 -2.64 14.53 4.49
#